data_bcbb762032f73f81456a1363d1910e96
#
_entry.id   bcbb762032f73f81456a1363d1910e96
#
_cell.length_a   1.000
_cell.length_b   1.000
_cell.length_c   1.000
_cell.angle_alpha   90.00
_cell.angle_beta   90.00
_cell.angle_gamma   90.00
#
_symmetry.space_group_name_H-M   'P 1'
#
loop_
_entity.id
_entity.type
_entity.pdbx_description
1 polymer ?
#
loop_
_entity_poly.entity_id
_entity_poly.type
_entity_poly.pdbx_seq_one_letter_code
_entity_poly.pdbx_strand_id
1 'polypeptide(L)'
;MKKVLIYKGYERFWHWTQALLIFLLAFTGFEVHGTYHVMDYGQAVLLHQNLAWVFIVLIVFTQFWNFTTGEWRQYIPTTKLLKAQVNYYITGIFKHAPHPTRKTVYNKFNPLQRLTYLGLRLLIIPVVVFSGLLYMYYVYFVDAGVVGDLAPIAFFHTVGAYLLIGFVVAHVYLTTTGHRPLSAIKAMITGWEEMSDEDARIALEENLKVALVESRKSISGVENTDKQEMFDQAFGQVAQNLGMETGGLLLREKLLHSNVGYFRINKEGFYEEVNAVWLNLYKCTNEKNVIGSHVTLDRTDTEKKHIMKLVEYVLAGNTVTGERIQRLCKDGSIGYHTVSATYFKDADGKIVGLEGFIIDITHQVEAENELDKVAK
;
A
#
# COMPACT_ATOMS: atom_id res chain seq x y z
N MET A 1 -17.10 7.85 -10.30
CA MET A 1 -16.14 6.77 -9.88
C MET A 1 -14.77 7.09 -10.43
N LYS A 2 -13.76 7.09 -9.60
CA LYS A 2 -12.36 7.36 -9.98
C LYS A 2 -11.55 6.07 -10.00
N LYS A 3 -10.48 6.05 -10.82
CA LYS A 3 -9.54 4.93 -10.89
C LYS A 3 -8.35 5.25 -10.01
N VAL A 4 -7.99 4.31 -9.13
CA VAL A 4 -6.80 4.40 -8.26
C VAL A 4 -5.91 3.21 -8.54
N LEU A 5 -4.60 3.43 -8.72
CA LEU A 5 -3.62 2.36 -8.88
C LEU A 5 -3.41 1.69 -7.51
N ILE A 6 -3.82 0.43 -7.36
CA ILE A 6 -3.72 -0.34 -6.12
C ILE A 6 -2.68 -1.45 -6.23
N TYR A 7 -2.63 -2.15 -7.37
CA TYR A 7 -1.78 -3.33 -7.53
C TYR A 7 -0.56 -3.02 -8.40
N LYS A 8 0.63 -3.16 -7.82
CA LYS A 8 1.92 -2.97 -8.49
C LYS A 8 2.14 -4.04 -9.58
N GLY A 9 3.01 -3.76 -10.56
CA GLY A 9 3.28 -4.68 -11.68
C GLY A 9 3.74 -6.06 -11.23
N TYR A 10 4.67 -6.13 -10.26
CA TYR A 10 5.16 -7.40 -9.71
C TYR A 10 4.07 -8.22 -9.03
N GLU A 11 3.18 -7.59 -8.25
CA GLU A 11 2.08 -8.27 -7.56
C GLU A 11 1.12 -8.94 -8.55
N ARG A 12 0.83 -8.27 -9.67
CA ARG A 12 -0.01 -8.80 -10.74
C ARG A 12 0.66 -9.96 -11.47
N PHE A 13 1.94 -9.81 -11.81
CA PHE A 13 2.74 -10.88 -12.41
C PHE A 13 2.76 -12.11 -11.50
N TRP A 14 3.17 -11.95 -10.25
CA TRP A 14 3.19 -13.03 -9.27
C TRP A 14 1.84 -13.70 -9.10
N HIS A 15 0.77 -12.93 -8.92
CA HIS A 15 -0.57 -13.46 -8.71
C HIS A 15 -1.03 -14.34 -9.89
N TRP A 16 -0.90 -13.86 -11.11
CA TRP A 16 -1.36 -14.63 -12.28
C TRP A 16 -0.47 -15.83 -12.58
N THR A 17 0.83 -15.72 -12.37
CA THR A 17 1.76 -16.87 -12.49
C THR A 17 1.43 -17.92 -11.43
N GLN A 18 1.19 -17.51 -10.18
CA GLN A 18 0.78 -18.43 -9.12
C GLN A 18 -0.57 -19.08 -9.41
N ALA A 19 -1.55 -18.32 -9.87
CA ALA A 19 -2.86 -18.85 -10.23
C ALA A 19 -2.75 -19.89 -11.35
N LEU A 20 -2.02 -19.59 -12.42
CA LEU A 20 -1.79 -20.55 -13.51
C LEU A 20 -1.12 -21.83 -13.00
N LEU A 21 -0.06 -21.71 -12.18
CA LEU A 21 0.61 -22.89 -11.63
C LEU A 21 -0.30 -23.73 -10.73
N ILE A 22 -1.14 -23.11 -9.90
CA ILE A 22 -2.12 -23.83 -9.07
C ILE A 22 -3.11 -24.59 -9.93
N PHE A 23 -3.65 -23.98 -11.00
CA PHE A 23 -4.56 -24.67 -11.90
C PHE A 23 -3.89 -25.84 -12.63
N LEU A 24 -2.65 -25.66 -13.11
CA LEU A 24 -1.91 -26.73 -13.77
C LEU A 24 -1.52 -27.86 -12.80
N LEU A 25 -1.14 -27.53 -11.57
CA LEU A 25 -0.86 -28.50 -10.51
C LEU A 25 -2.12 -29.27 -10.09
N ALA A 26 -3.27 -28.59 -9.98
CA ALA A 26 -4.54 -29.24 -9.73
C ALA A 26 -4.91 -30.18 -10.89
N PHE A 27 -4.78 -29.71 -12.13
CA PHE A 27 -5.04 -30.52 -13.31
C PHE A 27 -4.17 -31.79 -13.33
N THR A 28 -2.85 -31.65 -13.23
CA THR A 28 -1.95 -32.81 -13.22
C THR A 28 -2.11 -33.68 -11.99
N GLY A 29 -2.43 -33.10 -10.82
CA GLY A 29 -2.72 -33.84 -9.59
C GLY A 29 -3.93 -34.75 -9.70
N PHE A 30 -5.05 -34.27 -10.27
CA PHE A 30 -6.23 -35.10 -10.53
C PHE A 30 -5.97 -36.20 -11.57
N GLU A 31 -5.13 -35.93 -12.58
CA GLU A 31 -4.67 -36.94 -13.52
C GLU A 31 -3.90 -38.06 -12.79
N VAL A 32 -2.91 -37.70 -11.96
CA VAL A 32 -2.16 -38.66 -11.15
C VAL A 32 -3.04 -39.45 -10.18
N HIS A 33 -4.12 -38.84 -9.66
CA HIS A 33 -5.13 -39.49 -8.85
C HIS A 33 -6.10 -40.39 -9.63
N GLY A 34 -6.00 -40.44 -10.97
CA GLY A 34 -6.88 -41.25 -11.81
C GLY A 34 -8.31 -40.73 -11.92
N THR A 35 -8.55 -39.44 -11.61
CA THR A 35 -9.88 -38.82 -11.76
C THR A 35 -10.29 -38.74 -13.22
N TYR A 36 -9.32 -38.59 -14.12
CA TYR A 36 -9.44 -38.63 -15.56
C TYR A 36 -8.14 -39.10 -16.18
N HIS A 37 -8.14 -39.41 -17.50
CA HIS A 37 -7.00 -39.93 -18.22
C HIS A 37 -6.85 -39.20 -19.56
N VAL A 38 -6.12 -38.06 -19.54
CA VAL A 38 -5.83 -37.24 -20.72
C VAL A 38 -4.41 -37.50 -21.23
N MET A 39 -3.49 -37.90 -20.35
CA MET A 39 -2.11 -38.19 -20.67
C MET A 39 -1.63 -39.49 -20.00
N ASP A 40 -0.47 -39.98 -20.40
CA ASP A 40 0.16 -41.12 -19.71
C ASP A 40 0.51 -40.79 -18.28
N TYR A 41 0.33 -41.75 -17.36
CA TYR A 41 0.60 -41.58 -15.93
C TYR A 41 2.01 -41.05 -15.65
N GLY A 42 3.04 -41.62 -16.31
CA GLY A 42 4.42 -41.17 -16.15
C GLY A 42 4.63 -39.73 -16.60
N GLN A 43 3.97 -39.32 -17.68
CA GLN A 43 4.00 -37.93 -18.16
C GLN A 43 3.28 -37.00 -17.18
N ALA A 44 2.14 -37.41 -16.63
CA ALA A 44 1.41 -36.62 -15.64
C ALA A 44 2.24 -36.38 -14.37
N VAL A 45 2.88 -37.42 -13.85
CA VAL A 45 3.79 -37.34 -12.69
C VAL A 45 4.96 -36.39 -12.98
N LEU A 46 5.65 -36.57 -14.12
CA LEU A 46 6.78 -35.73 -14.48
C LEU A 46 6.40 -34.26 -14.64
N LEU A 47 5.26 -34.01 -15.29
CA LEU A 47 4.75 -32.65 -15.47
C LEU A 47 4.37 -32.02 -14.12
N HIS A 48 3.69 -32.77 -13.25
CA HIS A 48 3.33 -32.31 -11.90
C HIS A 48 4.56 -31.94 -11.07
N GLN A 49 5.61 -32.76 -11.10
CA GLN A 49 6.88 -32.52 -10.41
C GLN A 49 7.59 -31.27 -10.94
N ASN A 50 7.67 -31.10 -12.26
CA ASN A 50 8.28 -29.92 -12.86
C ASN A 50 7.54 -28.64 -12.51
N LEU A 51 6.21 -28.66 -12.57
CA LEU A 51 5.37 -27.52 -12.16
C LEU A 51 5.51 -27.22 -10.66
N ALA A 52 5.64 -28.25 -9.81
CA ALA A 52 5.87 -28.09 -8.38
C ALA A 52 7.18 -27.37 -8.08
N TRP A 53 8.27 -27.70 -8.80
CA TRP A 53 9.55 -27.00 -8.67
C TRP A 53 9.43 -25.52 -9.09
N VAL A 54 8.77 -25.23 -10.20
CA VAL A 54 8.53 -23.83 -10.63
C VAL A 54 7.71 -23.08 -9.57
N PHE A 55 6.72 -23.73 -8.99
CA PHE A 55 5.90 -23.15 -7.93
C PHE A 55 6.71 -22.86 -6.65
N ILE A 56 7.57 -23.78 -6.24
CA ILE A 56 8.47 -23.61 -5.07
C ILE A 56 9.42 -22.43 -5.30
N VAL A 57 10.05 -22.34 -6.48
CA VAL A 57 10.93 -21.20 -6.84
C VAL A 57 10.16 -19.89 -6.79
N LEU A 58 8.94 -19.85 -7.33
CA LEU A 58 8.09 -18.67 -7.28
C LEU A 58 7.77 -18.26 -5.85
N ILE A 59 7.45 -19.22 -4.96
CA ILE A 59 7.20 -18.97 -3.54
C ILE A 59 8.43 -18.35 -2.87
N VAL A 60 9.60 -18.97 -3.02
CA VAL A 60 10.86 -18.49 -2.41
C VAL A 60 11.17 -17.07 -2.86
N PHE A 61 11.10 -16.82 -4.17
CA PHE A 61 11.33 -15.48 -4.72
C PHE A 61 10.32 -14.47 -4.22
N THR A 62 9.05 -14.84 -4.11
CA THR A 62 7.99 -13.96 -3.59
C THR A 62 8.18 -13.64 -2.11
N GLN A 63 8.61 -14.61 -1.30
CA GLN A 63 8.92 -14.34 0.11
C GLN A 63 10.10 -13.37 0.23
N PHE A 64 11.18 -13.60 -0.52
CA PHE A 64 12.31 -12.67 -0.57
C PHE A 64 11.86 -11.25 -0.95
N TRP A 65 11.07 -11.11 -2.02
CA TRP A 65 10.54 -9.82 -2.45
C TRP A 65 9.67 -9.16 -1.36
N ASN A 66 8.76 -9.90 -0.72
CA ASN A 66 7.91 -9.39 0.34
C ASN A 66 8.74 -8.85 1.53
N PHE A 67 9.80 -9.56 1.92
CA PHE A 67 10.67 -9.13 3.02
C PHE A 67 11.48 -7.89 2.65
N THR A 68 12.09 -7.86 1.48
CA THR A 68 12.94 -6.75 1.03
C THR A 68 12.16 -5.46 0.78
N THR A 69 10.93 -5.57 0.31
CA THR A 69 10.06 -4.41 0.02
C THR A 69 9.16 -4.00 1.20
N GLY A 70 9.10 -4.80 2.26
CA GLY A 70 8.21 -4.54 3.40
C GLY A 70 6.74 -4.88 3.16
N GLU A 71 6.37 -5.44 2.00
CA GLU A 71 4.99 -5.82 1.66
C GLU A 71 4.41 -6.91 2.59
N TRP A 72 5.26 -7.65 3.31
CA TRP A 72 4.82 -8.62 4.33
C TRP A 72 3.92 -8.02 5.41
N ARG A 73 4.05 -6.70 5.67
CA ARG A 73 3.24 -5.98 6.68
C ARG A 73 1.75 -6.01 6.38
N GLN A 74 1.38 -6.12 5.11
CA GLN A 74 -0.03 -6.19 4.68
C GLN A 74 -0.73 -7.50 5.12
N TYR A 75 0.04 -8.54 5.46
CA TYR A 75 -0.46 -9.84 5.90
C TYR A 75 -0.54 -9.97 7.43
N ILE A 76 -0.08 -8.97 8.20
CA ILE A 76 -0.19 -8.99 9.67
C ILE A 76 -1.67 -9.00 10.05
N PRO A 77 -2.13 -10.01 10.81
CA PRO A 77 -3.53 -10.10 11.23
C PRO A 77 -3.91 -8.91 12.11
N THR A 78 -5.17 -8.49 12.00
CA THR A 78 -5.74 -7.47 12.86
C THR A 78 -7.15 -7.89 13.27
N THR A 79 -7.49 -7.63 14.53
CA THR A 79 -8.85 -7.85 15.04
C THR A 79 -9.78 -6.66 14.80
N LYS A 80 -9.20 -5.51 14.41
CA LYS A 80 -10.00 -4.30 14.09
C LYS A 80 -10.94 -4.62 12.94
N LEU A 81 -12.23 -4.33 13.13
CA LEU A 81 -13.31 -4.57 12.15
C LEU A 81 -13.50 -6.03 11.71
N LEU A 82 -12.82 -7.03 12.32
CA LEU A 82 -12.96 -8.44 11.93
C LEU A 82 -14.40 -8.92 12.06
N LYS A 83 -15.06 -8.65 13.21
CA LYS A 83 -16.47 -9.00 13.43
C LYS A 83 -17.39 -8.30 12.41
N ALA A 84 -17.16 -7.03 12.12
CA ALA A 84 -17.92 -6.29 11.12
C ALA A 84 -17.75 -6.88 9.73
N GLN A 85 -16.53 -7.30 9.37
CA GLN A 85 -16.20 -7.91 8.10
C GLN A 85 -16.85 -9.29 7.94
N VAL A 86 -16.84 -10.12 8.98
CA VAL A 86 -17.52 -11.43 8.99
C VAL A 86 -19.03 -11.23 8.83
N ASN A 87 -19.62 -10.31 9.59
CA ASN A 87 -21.04 -10.02 9.50
C ASN A 87 -21.44 -9.47 8.10
N TYR A 88 -20.55 -8.66 7.50
CA TYR A 88 -20.75 -8.20 6.12
C TYR A 88 -20.83 -9.36 5.13
N TYR A 89 -19.95 -10.34 5.19
CA TYR A 89 -19.95 -11.49 4.27
C TYR A 89 -21.12 -12.47 4.53
N ILE A 90 -21.60 -12.57 5.78
CA ILE A 90 -22.73 -13.46 6.10
C ILE A 90 -24.07 -12.82 5.72
N THR A 91 -24.22 -11.52 5.98
CA THR A 91 -25.56 -10.86 5.84
C THR A 91 -25.50 -9.56 5.05
N GLY A 92 -24.44 -8.76 5.20
CA GLY A 92 -24.33 -7.41 4.63
C GLY A 92 -24.29 -7.41 3.12
N ILE A 93 -23.58 -8.37 2.53
CA ILE A 93 -23.44 -8.52 1.08
C ILE A 93 -24.81 -8.70 0.37
N PHE A 94 -25.71 -9.46 1.00
CA PHE A 94 -27.06 -9.70 0.47
C PHE A 94 -28.01 -8.52 0.69
N LYS A 95 -27.65 -7.57 1.57
CA LYS A 95 -28.40 -6.36 1.90
C LYS A 95 -27.83 -5.11 1.25
N HIS A 96 -26.85 -5.23 0.37
CA HIS A 96 -26.12 -4.13 -0.25
C HIS A 96 -25.55 -3.12 0.79
N ALA A 97 -25.18 -3.64 1.98
CA ALA A 97 -24.57 -2.80 3.01
C ALA A 97 -23.22 -2.22 2.55
N PRO A 98 -22.81 -1.05 3.04
CA PRO A 98 -21.49 -0.51 2.70
C PRO A 98 -20.38 -1.43 3.23
N HIS A 99 -19.28 -1.53 2.47
CA HIS A 99 -18.15 -2.36 2.85
C HIS A 99 -17.45 -1.78 4.10
N PRO A 100 -17.22 -2.58 5.15
CA PRO A 100 -16.69 -2.06 6.43
C PRO A 100 -15.23 -1.60 6.37
N THR A 101 -14.50 -2.01 5.34
CA THR A 101 -13.08 -1.66 5.16
C THR A 101 -12.85 -1.01 3.80
N ARG A 102 -11.90 -0.07 3.75
CA ARG A 102 -11.48 0.62 2.54
C ARG A 102 -10.11 0.13 2.10
N LYS A 103 -9.87 0.07 0.79
CA LYS A 103 -8.60 -0.36 0.21
C LYS A 103 -7.71 0.82 -0.11
N THR A 104 -6.42 0.69 0.18
CA THR A 104 -5.36 1.62 -0.20
C THR A 104 -4.17 0.84 -0.75
N VAL A 105 -3.17 1.50 -1.32
CA VAL A 105 -1.94 0.82 -1.79
C VAL A 105 -1.19 0.11 -0.65
N TYR A 106 -1.26 0.66 0.57
CA TYR A 106 -0.57 0.13 1.74
C TYR A 106 -1.47 -0.73 2.65
N ASN A 107 -2.77 -0.77 2.36
CA ASN A 107 -3.76 -1.56 3.10
C ASN A 107 -4.76 -2.20 2.13
N LYS A 108 -4.27 -3.19 1.37
CA LYS A 108 -5.03 -3.86 0.29
C LYS A 108 -6.03 -4.87 0.79
N PHE A 109 -5.74 -5.49 1.95
CA PHE A 109 -6.49 -6.63 2.47
C PHE A 109 -7.34 -6.25 3.68
N ASN A 110 -8.59 -6.68 3.68
CA ASN A 110 -9.45 -6.60 4.84
C ASN A 110 -9.00 -7.59 5.95
N PRO A 111 -9.47 -7.44 7.20
CA PRO A 111 -9.03 -8.28 8.33
C PRO A 111 -9.22 -9.79 8.10
N LEU A 112 -10.31 -10.19 7.46
CA LEU A 112 -10.58 -11.61 7.16
C LEU A 112 -9.64 -12.13 6.07
N GLN A 113 -9.38 -11.35 5.02
CA GLN A 113 -8.41 -11.69 3.98
C GLN A 113 -6.99 -11.85 4.56
N ARG A 114 -6.57 -10.97 5.47
CA ARG A 114 -5.25 -11.08 6.13
C ARG A 114 -5.11 -12.40 6.87
N LEU A 115 -6.13 -12.78 7.64
CA LEU A 115 -6.14 -14.04 8.37
C LEU A 115 -6.11 -15.25 7.42
N THR A 116 -6.95 -15.23 6.39
CA THR A 116 -7.04 -16.31 5.40
C THR A 116 -5.75 -16.47 4.61
N TYR A 117 -5.14 -15.36 4.14
CA TYR A 117 -3.88 -15.42 3.40
C TYR A 117 -2.70 -15.80 4.29
N LEU A 118 -2.71 -15.43 5.56
CA LEU A 118 -1.72 -15.91 6.51
C LEU A 118 -1.85 -17.43 6.71
N GLY A 119 -3.07 -17.94 6.90
CA GLY A 119 -3.34 -19.38 7.00
C GLY A 119 -2.91 -20.15 5.75
N LEU A 120 -3.20 -19.59 4.57
CA LEU A 120 -2.73 -20.15 3.30
C LEU A 120 -1.20 -20.25 3.24
N ARG A 121 -0.50 -19.19 3.63
CA ARG A 121 0.98 -19.13 3.56
C ARG A 121 1.69 -19.94 4.63
N LEU A 122 1.14 -20.02 5.84
CA LEU A 122 1.81 -20.67 6.97
C LEU A 122 1.34 -22.11 7.19
N LEU A 123 0.18 -22.49 6.66
CA LEU A 123 -0.38 -23.82 6.89
C LEU A 123 -0.58 -24.59 5.58
N ILE A 124 -1.45 -24.12 4.69
CA ILE A 124 -1.86 -24.91 3.51
C ILE A 124 -0.70 -25.11 2.54
N ILE A 125 -0.03 -24.02 2.12
CA ILE A 125 1.09 -24.09 1.17
C ILE A 125 2.25 -24.91 1.73
N PRO A 126 2.74 -24.71 2.97
CA PRO A 126 3.79 -25.57 3.55
C PRO A 126 3.38 -27.03 3.62
N VAL A 127 2.15 -27.36 4.03
CA VAL A 127 1.69 -28.75 4.07
C VAL A 127 1.75 -29.39 2.70
N VAL A 128 1.24 -28.73 1.65
CA VAL A 128 1.26 -29.26 0.27
C VAL A 128 2.69 -29.40 -0.24
N VAL A 129 3.55 -28.38 -0.02
CA VAL A 129 4.93 -28.40 -0.52
C VAL A 129 5.75 -29.45 0.19
N PHE A 130 5.75 -29.51 1.53
CA PHE A 130 6.55 -30.47 2.29
C PHE A 130 6.09 -31.91 2.07
N SER A 131 4.78 -32.15 2.10
CA SER A 131 4.25 -33.50 1.80
C SER A 131 4.53 -33.90 0.35
N GLY A 132 4.46 -32.96 -0.63
CA GLY A 132 4.81 -33.20 -2.02
C GLY A 132 6.29 -33.55 -2.21
N LEU A 133 7.20 -32.86 -1.52
CA LEU A 133 8.62 -33.17 -1.52
C LEU A 133 8.91 -34.54 -0.90
N LEU A 134 8.27 -34.86 0.25
CA LEU A 134 8.39 -36.18 0.85
C LEU A 134 7.84 -37.27 -0.07
N TYR A 135 6.77 -37.00 -0.80
CA TYR A 135 6.19 -37.93 -1.78
C TYR A 135 7.13 -38.14 -2.97
N MET A 136 7.67 -37.05 -3.53
CA MET A 136 8.59 -37.06 -4.67
C MET A 136 9.87 -37.84 -4.40
N TYR A 137 10.41 -37.70 -3.19
CA TYR A 137 11.66 -38.36 -2.75
C TYR A 137 11.43 -39.47 -1.74
N TYR A 138 10.26 -40.11 -1.78
CA TYR A 138 9.83 -41.11 -0.77
C TYR A 138 10.86 -42.22 -0.55
N VAL A 139 11.35 -42.84 -1.64
CA VAL A 139 12.33 -43.93 -1.55
C VAL A 139 13.60 -43.49 -0.83
N TYR A 140 14.13 -42.32 -1.16
CA TYR A 140 15.31 -41.76 -0.51
C TYR A 140 15.12 -41.56 1.00
N PHE A 141 13.93 -41.01 1.39
CA PHE A 141 13.65 -40.78 2.81
C PHE A 141 13.35 -42.07 3.60
N VAL A 142 12.83 -43.09 2.96
CA VAL A 142 12.69 -44.44 3.56
C VAL A 142 14.05 -45.06 3.80
N ASP A 143 14.93 -45.05 2.81
CA ASP A 143 16.28 -45.59 2.93
C ASP A 143 17.12 -44.84 3.98
N ALA A 144 16.86 -43.54 4.16
CA ALA A 144 17.48 -42.73 5.22
C ALA A 144 16.84 -42.92 6.61
N GLY A 145 15.80 -43.73 6.73
CA GLY A 145 15.10 -43.98 8.00
C GLY A 145 14.28 -42.81 8.54
N VAL A 146 14.00 -41.81 7.69
CA VAL A 146 13.26 -40.59 8.06
C VAL A 146 11.75 -40.80 7.97
N VAL A 147 11.28 -41.63 7.04
CA VAL A 147 9.87 -41.89 6.76
C VAL A 147 9.62 -43.38 6.70
N GLY A 148 8.55 -43.86 7.36
CA GLY A 148 8.19 -45.27 7.37
C GLY A 148 7.06 -45.66 6.42
N ASP A 149 5.99 -44.84 6.40
CA ASP A 149 4.76 -45.14 5.63
C ASP A 149 4.42 -43.99 4.67
N LEU A 150 3.98 -44.36 3.47
CA LEU A 150 3.55 -43.41 2.43
C LEU A 150 2.15 -42.84 2.69
N ALA A 151 1.27 -43.61 3.37
CA ALA A 151 -0.14 -43.25 3.51
C ALA A 151 -0.36 -41.89 4.22
N PRO A 152 0.32 -41.55 5.33
CA PRO A 152 0.20 -40.23 5.93
C PRO A 152 0.64 -39.11 5.03
N ILE A 153 1.72 -39.28 4.26
CA ILE A 153 2.25 -38.30 3.33
C ILE A 153 1.24 -38.02 2.23
N ALA A 154 0.71 -39.08 1.60
CA ALA A 154 -0.31 -39.01 0.56
C ALA A 154 -1.58 -38.35 1.12
N PHE A 155 -2.00 -38.67 2.33
CA PHE A 155 -3.14 -38.07 3.00
C PHE A 155 -2.98 -36.55 3.16
N PHE A 156 -1.86 -36.09 3.75
CA PHE A 156 -1.64 -34.65 3.98
C PHE A 156 -1.48 -33.89 2.67
N HIS A 157 -0.84 -34.48 1.65
CA HIS A 157 -0.73 -33.86 0.33
C HIS A 157 -2.11 -33.67 -0.31
N THR A 158 -2.91 -34.71 -0.31
CA THR A 158 -4.27 -34.69 -0.90
C THR A 158 -5.19 -33.73 -0.15
N VAL A 159 -5.24 -33.80 1.18
CA VAL A 159 -6.05 -32.86 2.00
C VAL A 159 -5.60 -31.42 1.77
N GLY A 160 -4.31 -31.16 1.77
CA GLY A 160 -3.78 -29.83 1.50
C GLY A 160 -4.15 -29.32 0.10
N ALA A 161 -4.11 -30.19 -0.93
CA ALA A 161 -4.52 -29.85 -2.29
C ALA A 161 -6.02 -29.51 -2.36
N TYR A 162 -6.89 -30.29 -1.73
CA TYR A 162 -8.32 -29.98 -1.67
C TYR A 162 -8.63 -28.71 -0.90
N LEU A 163 -7.92 -28.42 0.20
CA LEU A 163 -8.06 -27.16 0.92
C LEU A 163 -7.62 -25.96 0.05
N LEU A 164 -6.56 -26.12 -0.74
CA LEU A 164 -6.11 -25.09 -1.67
C LEU A 164 -7.14 -24.85 -2.78
N ILE A 165 -7.72 -25.90 -3.34
CA ILE A 165 -8.79 -25.79 -4.35
C ILE A 165 -10.03 -25.13 -3.74
N GLY A 166 -10.45 -25.52 -2.55
CA GLY A 166 -11.56 -24.89 -1.82
C GLY A 166 -11.31 -23.40 -1.60
N PHE A 167 -10.08 -23.04 -1.23
CA PHE A 167 -9.68 -21.62 -1.14
C PHE A 167 -9.82 -20.91 -2.50
N VAL A 168 -9.35 -21.50 -3.60
CA VAL A 168 -9.45 -20.89 -4.95
C VAL A 168 -10.92 -20.66 -5.33
N VAL A 169 -11.80 -21.65 -5.11
CA VAL A 169 -13.24 -21.52 -5.40
C VAL A 169 -13.86 -20.36 -4.59
N ALA A 170 -13.61 -20.34 -3.27
CA ALA A 170 -14.09 -19.25 -2.41
C ALA A 170 -13.50 -17.88 -2.82
N HIS A 171 -12.22 -17.84 -3.18
CA HIS A 171 -11.55 -16.62 -3.62
C HIS A 171 -12.18 -16.07 -4.92
N VAL A 172 -12.36 -16.93 -5.93
CA VAL A 172 -13.00 -16.53 -7.19
C VAL A 172 -14.42 -16.05 -6.94
N TYR A 173 -15.21 -16.76 -6.14
CA TYR A 173 -16.55 -16.31 -5.75
C TYR A 173 -16.54 -14.92 -5.14
N LEU A 174 -15.66 -14.67 -4.15
CA LEU A 174 -15.58 -13.37 -3.47
C LEU A 174 -15.12 -12.24 -4.41
N THR A 175 -14.35 -12.51 -5.45
CA THR A 175 -13.99 -11.48 -6.45
C THR A 175 -15.19 -10.98 -7.28
N THR A 176 -16.25 -11.76 -7.34
CA THR A 176 -17.48 -11.38 -8.07
C THR A 176 -18.46 -10.57 -7.23
N THR A 177 -18.26 -10.47 -5.90
CA THR A 177 -19.17 -9.82 -4.94
C THR A 177 -18.88 -8.33 -4.72
N GLY A 178 -18.00 -7.70 -5.50
CA GLY A 178 -17.71 -6.27 -5.46
C GLY A 178 -18.83 -5.40 -6.03
N HIS A 179 -18.62 -4.08 -6.05
CA HIS A 179 -19.60 -3.11 -6.60
C HIS A 179 -20.04 -3.41 -8.04
N ARG A 180 -19.15 -4.01 -8.82
CA ARG A 180 -19.46 -4.55 -10.17
C ARG A 180 -18.83 -5.94 -10.26
N PRO A 181 -19.58 -6.91 -10.83
CA PRO A 181 -19.00 -8.21 -11.17
C PRO A 181 -17.72 -8.02 -12.00
N LEU A 182 -16.68 -8.78 -11.71
CA LEU A 182 -15.38 -8.76 -12.38
C LEU A 182 -14.51 -7.48 -12.16
N SER A 183 -14.96 -6.49 -11.38
CA SER A 183 -14.15 -5.29 -11.10
C SER A 183 -12.82 -5.63 -10.42
N ALA A 184 -12.84 -6.56 -9.46
CA ALA A 184 -11.64 -7.02 -8.77
C ALA A 184 -10.68 -7.78 -9.70
N ILE A 185 -11.21 -8.60 -10.61
CA ILE A 185 -10.40 -9.30 -11.63
C ILE A 185 -9.76 -8.28 -12.57
N LYS A 186 -10.54 -7.30 -13.06
CA LYS A 186 -10.03 -6.23 -13.90
C LYS A 186 -8.93 -5.43 -13.19
N ALA A 187 -9.12 -5.10 -11.91
CA ALA A 187 -8.13 -4.42 -11.10
C ALA A 187 -6.84 -5.25 -10.98
N MET A 188 -6.95 -6.57 -10.81
CA MET A 188 -5.80 -7.46 -10.74
C MET A 188 -5.08 -7.68 -12.09
N ILE A 189 -5.73 -7.39 -13.21
CA ILE A 189 -5.10 -7.38 -14.54
C ILE A 189 -4.44 -6.03 -14.83
N THR A 190 -5.16 -4.93 -14.59
CA THR A 190 -4.74 -3.58 -14.99
C THR A 190 -3.91 -2.85 -13.93
N GLY A 191 -4.07 -3.21 -12.66
CA GLY A 191 -3.54 -2.51 -11.48
C GLY A 191 -4.51 -1.45 -10.93
N TRP A 192 -5.50 -1.03 -11.71
CA TRP A 192 -6.41 0.07 -11.39
C TRP A 192 -7.74 -0.43 -10.85
N GLU A 193 -8.11 0.03 -9.67
CA GLU A 193 -9.41 -0.24 -9.05
C GLU A 193 -10.35 0.97 -9.22
N GLU A 194 -11.60 0.70 -9.59
CA GLU A 194 -12.66 1.70 -9.70
C GLU A 194 -13.33 1.84 -8.33
N MET A 195 -13.28 3.04 -7.75
CA MET A 195 -13.79 3.36 -6.41
C MET A 195 -14.79 4.50 -6.46
N SER A 196 -15.61 4.65 -5.39
CA SER A 196 -16.38 5.86 -5.18
C SER A 196 -15.45 7.08 -5.09
N ASP A 197 -15.96 8.28 -5.36
CA ASP A 197 -15.12 9.49 -5.28
C ASP A 197 -14.58 9.71 -3.86
N GLU A 198 -15.37 9.36 -2.84
CA GLU A 198 -14.97 9.42 -1.43
C GLU A 198 -13.88 8.39 -1.09
N ASP A 199 -14.04 7.12 -1.49
CA ASP A 199 -13.04 6.08 -1.21
C ASP A 199 -11.73 6.35 -1.98
N ALA A 200 -11.83 6.83 -3.23
CA ALA A 200 -10.67 7.25 -4.01
C ALA A 200 -9.91 8.39 -3.33
N ARG A 201 -10.62 9.39 -2.81
CA ARG A 201 -10.05 10.51 -2.08
C ARG A 201 -9.25 10.02 -0.87
N ILE A 202 -9.84 9.16 -0.05
CA ILE A 202 -9.21 8.62 1.17
C ILE A 202 -8.01 7.74 0.81
N ALA A 203 -8.14 6.87 -0.21
CA ALA A 203 -7.05 6.02 -0.65
C ALA A 203 -5.85 6.85 -1.15
N LEU A 204 -6.10 7.92 -1.90
CA LEU A 204 -5.08 8.83 -2.39
C LEU A 204 -4.37 9.58 -1.26
N GLU A 205 -5.13 10.07 -0.27
CA GLU A 205 -4.60 10.76 0.90
C GLU A 205 -3.68 9.84 1.73
N GLU A 206 -4.11 8.61 1.98
CA GLU A 206 -3.32 7.63 2.72
C GLU A 206 -2.05 7.21 1.98
N ASN A 207 -2.14 7.01 0.66
CA ASN A 207 -0.99 6.73 -0.19
C ASN A 207 0.04 7.87 -0.14
N LEU A 208 -0.42 9.12 -0.20
CA LEU A 208 0.45 10.28 -0.12
C LEU A 208 1.14 10.38 1.24
N LYS A 209 0.40 10.20 2.35
CA LYS A 209 0.98 10.21 3.71
C LYS A 209 2.10 9.19 3.85
N VAL A 210 1.90 7.96 3.39
CA VAL A 210 2.91 6.90 3.52
C VAL A 210 4.10 7.15 2.61
N ALA A 211 3.89 7.57 1.36
CA ALA A 211 4.98 7.88 0.43
C ALA A 211 5.90 8.99 0.97
N LEU A 212 5.33 10.01 1.63
CA LEU A 212 6.10 11.09 2.26
C LEU A 212 6.89 10.61 3.50
N VAL A 213 6.33 9.70 4.28
CA VAL A 213 7.05 9.10 5.42
C VAL A 213 8.20 8.20 4.93
N GLU A 214 7.99 7.45 3.85
CA GLU A 214 9.02 6.59 3.27
C GLU A 214 10.16 7.40 2.62
N SER A 215 9.82 8.46 1.87
CA SER A 215 10.82 9.37 1.29
C SER A 215 11.69 10.03 2.38
N ARG A 216 11.11 10.41 3.52
CA ARG A 216 11.85 10.95 4.66
C ARG A 216 12.89 9.96 5.21
N LYS A 217 12.56 8.68 5.33
CA LYS A 217 13.49 7.64 5.80
C LYS A 217 14.67 7.43 4.84
N SER A 218 14.43 7.55 3.54
CA SER A 218 15.46 7.40 2.52
C SER A 218 16.41 8.61 2.46
N ILE A 219 15.93 9.81 2.78
CA ILE A 219 16.69 11.09 2.65
C ILE A 219 17.51 11.42 3.90
N SER A 220 17.26 10.81 5.06
CA SER A 220 17.90 11.16 6.33
C SER A 220 19.42 10.93 6.40
N GLY A 221 20.06 10.38 5.37
CA GLY A 221 21.51 10.10 5.30
C GLY A 221 22.24 10.59 4.04
N VAL A 222 21.61 11.42 3.18
CA VAL A 222 22.12 11.73 1.83
C VAL A 222 22.51 13.22 1.71
N GLU A 223 23.53 13.53 0.90
CA GLU A 223 23.98 14.90 0.59
C GLU A 223 22.98 15.72 -0.24
N ASN A 224 23.10 17.06 -0.22
CA ASN A 224 22.06 17.98 -0.67
C ASN A 224 21.65 17.89 -2.16
N THR A 225 22.53 17.47 -3.05
CA THR A 225 22.25 17.39 -4.50
C THR A 225 21.31 16.21 -4.84
N ASP A 226 21.47 15.10 -4.13
CA ASP A 226 20.65 13.90 -4.33
C ASP A 226 19.25 14.04 -3.71
N LYS A 227 19.07 14.98 -2.77
CA LYS A 227 17.77 15.22 -2.11
C LYS A 227 16.71 15.76 -3.07
N GLN A 228 17.10 16.60 -4.04
CA GLN A 228 16.17 17.12 -5.04
C GLN A 228 15.70 16.01 -5.99
N GLU A 229 16.63 15.19 -6.52
CA GLU A 229 16.27 14.05 -7.37
C GLU A 229 15.41 13.04 -6.64
N MET A 230 15.71 12.75 -5.37
CA MET A 230 14.92 11.84 -4.54
C MET A 230 13.53 12.41 -4.20
N PHE A 231 13.42 13.73 -4.01
CA PHE A 231 12.13 14.39 -3.84
C PHE A 231 11.30 14.30 -5.13
N ASP A 232 11.89 14.60 -6.28
CA ASP A 232 11.25 14.54 -7.58
C ASP A 232 10.86 13.11 -7.95
N GLN A 233 11.69 12.11 -7.61
CA GLN A 233 11.37 10.69 -7.76
C GLN A 233 10.24 10.25 -6.81
N ALA A 234 10.29 10.62 -5.53
CA ALA A 234 9.23 10.31 -4.58
C ALA A 234 7.92 10.99 -4.96
N PHE A 235 8.00 12.24 -5.41
CA PHE A 235 6.85 13.01 -5.88
C PHE A 235 6.31 12.47 -7.21
N GLY A 236 7.19 12.08 -8.15
CA GLY A 236 6.85 11.41 -9.40
C GLY A 236 6.19 10.05 -9.15
N GLN A 237 6.68 9.29 -8.19
CA GLN A 237 6.11 7.98 -7.80
C GLN A 237 4.74 8.15 -7.13
N VAL A 238 4.56 9.18 -6.31
CA VAL A 238 3.26 9.56 -5.75
C VAL A 238 2.32 9.99 -6.88
N ALA A 239 2.76 10.84 -7.80
CA ALA A 239 1.98 11.28 -8.95
C ALA A 239 1.56 10.09 -9.84
N GLN A 240 2.48 9.17 -10.11
CA GLN A 240 2.22 7.96 -10.89
C GLN A 240 1.24 7.01 -10.16
N ASN A 241 1.39 6.82 -8.85
CA ASN A 241 0.46 6.04 -8.02
C ASN A 241 -0.92 6.69 -7.93
N LEU A 242 -1.00 8.01 -8.09
CA LEU A 242 -2.24 8.78 -8.16
C LEU A 242 -2.87 8.77 -9.58
N GLY A 243 -2.23 8.12 -10.57
CA GLY A 243 -2.67 8.17 -11.97
C GLY A 243 -2.56 9.57 -12.58
N MET A 244 -1.58 10.34 -12.12
CA MET A 244 -1.29 11.68 -12.60
C MET A 244 -0.25 11.61 -13.71
N GLU A 245 -0.53 12.20 -14.86
CA GLU A 245 0.50 12.43 -15.86
C GLU A 245 1.51 13.48 -15.36
N THR A 246 2.79 13.18 -15.53
CA THR A 246 3.92 13.99 -15.05
C THR A 246 4.04 15.30 -15.83
N GLY A 247 3.27 16.30 -15.42
CA GLY A 247 3.41 17.68 -15.85
C GLY A 247 3.15 18.60 -14.66
N GLY A 248 4.12 19.42 -14.27
CA GLY A 248 4.08 20.22 -13.02
C GLY A 248 2.83 21.08 -12.84
N LEU A 249 2.22 21.59 -13.92
CA LEU A 249 0.97 22.36 -13.89
C LEU A 249 -0.25 21.49 -13.52
N LEU A 250 -0.33 20.26 -14.05
CA LEU A 250 -1.44 19.34 -13.80
C LEU A 250 -1.40 18.79 -12.37
N LEU A 251 -0.21 18.59 -11.83
CA LEU A 251 0.00 18.16 -10.46
C LEU A 251 -0.43 19.23 -9.46
N ARG A 252 -0.07 20.49 -9.71
CA ARG A 252 -0.49 21.65 -8.92
C ARG A 252 -2.02 21.77 -8.88
N GLU A 253 -2.67 21.70 -10.04
CA GLU A 253 -4.14 21.77 -10.15
C GLU A 253 -4.84 20.64 -9.36
N LYS A 254 -4.29 19.43 -9.42
CA LYS A 254 -4.83 18.29 -8.66
C LYS A 254 -4.55 18.37 -7.15
N LEU A 255 -3.42 18.94 -6.73
CA LEU A 255 -3.14 19.19 -5.31
C LEU A 255 -4.04 20.28 -4.73
N LEU A 256 -4.41 21.28 -5.51
CA LEU A 256 -5.40 22.29 -5.10
C LEU A 256 -6.77 21.66 -4.77
N HIS A 257 -7.12 20.54 -5.40
CA HIS A 257 -8.36 19.79 -5.19
C HIS A 257 -8.19 18.51 -4.36
N SER A 258 -6.99 18.24 -3.82
CA SER A 258 -6.71 17.08 -2.96
C SER A 258 -7.07 17.40 -1.50
N ASN A 259 -7.00 16.37 -0.63
CA ASN A 259 -7.15 16.52 0.82
C ASN A 259 -5.82 16.83 1.54
N VAL A 260 -4.86 17.32 0.81
CA VAL A 260 -3.57 17.75 1.33
C VAL A 260 -3.58 19.28 1.33
N GLY A 261 -3.15 19.90 2.42
CA GLY A 261 -3.05 21.35 2.48
C GLY A 261 -1.94 21.80 1.55
N TYR A 262 -2.28 22.50 0.47
CA TYR A 262 -1.32 23.12 -0.45
C TYR A 262 -1.14 24.60 -0.09
N PHE A 263 0.10 25.09 -0.24
CA PHE A 263 0.42 26.49 -0.08
C PHE A 263 1.54 26.91 -1.04
N ARG A 264 1.52 28.19 -1.38
CA ARG A 264 2.59 28.88 -2.12
C ARG A 264 2.89 30.21 -1.45
N ILE A 265 4.17 30.52 -1.29
CA ILE A 265 4.64 31.80 -0.76
C ILE A 265 5.67 32.41 -1.69
N ASN A 266 5.73 33.73 -1.73
CA ASN A 266 6.78 34.45 -2.46
C ASN A 266 8.12 34.43 -1.69
N LYS A 267 9.16 34.98 -2.30
CA LYS A 267 10.51 35.02 -1.71
C LYS A 267 10.59 35.82 -0.41
N GLU A 268 9.66 36.75 -0.18
CA GLU A 268 9.55 37.53 1.04
C GLU A 268 8.78 36.80 2.17
N GLY A 269 8.22 35.60 1.90
CA GLY A 269 7.53 34.78 2.87
C GLY A 269 6.00 35.08 2.99
N PHE A 270 5.40 35.76 2.02
CA PHE A 270 3.95 36.05 2.03
C PHE A 270 3.20 35.00 1.23
N TYR A 271 2.05 34.54 1.77
CA TYR A 271 1.17 33.59 1.09
C TYR A 271 0.58 34.20 -0.19
N GLU A 272 0.79 33.54 -1.32
CA GLU A 272 0.19 33.86 -2.62
C GLU A 272 -1.00 32.95 -2.92
N GLU A 273 -0.98 31.72 -2.43
CA GLU A 273 -2.00 30.72 -2.72
C GLU A 273 -2.10 29.69 -1.59
N VAL A 274 -3.30 29.28 -1.25
CA VAL A 274 -3.61 28.16 -0.36
C VAL A 274 -4.84 27.43 -0.87
N ASN A 275 -4.99 26.14 -0.57
CA ASN A 275 -6.21 25.42 -0.88
C ASN A 275 -7.16 25.32 0.32
N ALA A 276 -8.38 24.86 0.07
CA ALA A 276 -9.42 24.72 1.10
C ALA A 276 -8.99 23.79 2.25
N VAL A 277 -8.14 22.78 1.98
CA VAL A 277 -7.64 21.88 3.01
C VAL A 277 -6.66 22.59 3.93
N TRP A 278 -5.78 23.43 3.39
CA TRP A 278 -4.89 24.26 4.19
C TRP A 278 -5.70 25.17 5.13
N LEU A 279 -6.74 25.83 4.59
CA LEU A 279 -7.62 26.67 5.40
C LEU A 279 -8.30 25.90 6.54
N ASN A 280 -8.81 24.70 6.26
CA ASN A 280 -9.44 23.83 7.26
C ASN A 280 -8.45 23.39 8.34
N LEU A 281 -7.20 23.05 7.98
CA LEU A 281 -6.16 22.64 8.93
C LEU A 281 -5.80 23.77 9.91
N TYR A 282 -5.81 25.01 9.43
CA TYR A 282 -5.56 26.20 10.27
C TYR A 282 -6.83 26.82 10.87
N LYS A 283 -8.00 26.17 10.67
CA LYS A 283 -9.31 26.69 11.11
C LYS A 283 -9.62 28.11 10.58
N CYS A 284 -9.13 28.42 9.38
CA CYS A 284 -9.39 29.68 8.70
C CYS A 284 -10.66 29.59 7.87
N THR A 285 -11.56 30.56 8.03
CA THR A 285 -12.86 30.57 7.34
C THR A 285 -12.81 31.23 5.97
N ASN A 286 -11.77 32.02 5.68
CA ASN A 286 -11.68 32.80 4.44
C ASN A 286 -10.22 32.91 3.95
N GLU A 287 -10.00 32.56 2.69
CA GLU A 287 -8.71 32.69 2.00
C GLU A 287 -8.17 34.12 2.02
N LYS A 288 -9.06 35.14 1.86
CA LYS A 288 -8.68 36.55 1.87
C LYS A 288 -7.96 37.00 3.15
N ASN A 289 -8.16 36.29 4.23
CA ASN A 289 -7.48 36.58 5.51
C ASN A 289 -6.08 35.97 5.61
N VAL A 290 -5.72 35.10 4.64
CA VAL A 290 -4.45 34.37 4.61
C VAL A 290 -3.55 34.90 3.50
N ILE A 291 -4.09 35.11 2.30
CA ILE A 291 -3.34 35.64 1.17
C ILE A 291 -2.81 37.03 1.51
N GLY A 292 -1.51 37.24 1.26
CA GLY A 292 -0.77 38.45 1.62
C GLY A 292 -0.37 38.52 3.09
N SER A 293 -0.69 37.53 3.94
CA SER A 293 -0.11 37.42 5.29
C SER A 293 1.24 36.71 5.24
N HIS A 294 2.11 37.08 6.18
CA HIS A 294 3.43 36.47 6.28
C HIS A 294 3.36 35.10 6.97
N VAL A 295 4.20 34.14 6.53
CA VAL A 295 4.23 32.75 7.02
C VAL A 295 4.51 32.62 8.53
N THR A 296 5.04 33.65 9.16
CA THR A 296 5.30 33.71 10.60
C THR A 296 4.16 34.35 11.42
N LEU A 297 3.07 34.78 10.78
CA LEU A 297 1.94 35.36 11.48
C LEU A 297 1.30 34.34 12.45
N ASP A 298 0.91 34.80 13.62
CA ASP A 298 0.27 33.99 14.67
C ASP A 298 1.10 32.81 15.19
N ARG A 299 2.45 32.99 15.30
CA ARG A 299 3.37 31.96 15.78
C ARG A 299 4.22 32.47 16.93
N THR A 300 4.69 31.52 17.75
CA THR A 300 5.67 31.83 18.82
C THR A 300 7.03 32.24 18.23
N ASP A 301 7.85 32.95 19.00
CA ASP A 301 9.17 33.40 18.49
C ASP A 301 10.10 32.24 18.12
N THR A 302 9.99 31.12 18.81
CA THR A 302 10.75 29.91 18.50
C THR A 302 10.31 29.31 17.16
N GLU A 303 9.02 29.22 16.92
CA GLU A 303 8.45 28.72 15.65
C GLU A 303 8.76 29.65 14.48
N LYS A 304 8.69 30.98 14.69
CA LYS A 304 9.08 31.97 13.68
C LYS A 304 10.52 31.75 13.21
N LYS A 305 11.46 31.57 14.13
CA LYS A 305 12.86 31.31 13.79
C LYS A 305 13.04 30.00 13.05
N HIS A 306 12.31 28.95 13.44
CA HIS A 306 12.38 27.65 12.78
C HIS A 306 11.84 27.73 11.34
N ILE A 307 10.66 28.32 11.15
CA ILE A 307 10.05 28.47 9.84
C ILE A 307 10.88 29.35 8.91
N MET A 308 11.43 30.47 9.41
CA MET A 308 12.29 31.31 8.59
C MET A 308 13.54 30.59 8.11
N LYS A 309 14.15 29.76 8.96
CA LYS A 309 15.28 28.90 8.55
C LYS A 309 14.87 27.91 7.43
N LEU A 310 13.68 27.33 7.52
CA LEU A 310 13.16 26.42 6.47
C LEU A 310 12.91 27.18 5.16
N VAL A 311 12.32 28.37 5.23
CA VAL A 311 12.10 29.25 4.06
C VAL A 311 13.43 29.64 3.42
N GLU A 312 14.39 30.12 4.19
CA GLU A 312 15.73 30.48 3.71
C GLU A 312 16.44 29.27 3.08
N TYR A 313 16.33 28.09 3.69
CA TYR A 313 16.92 26.86 3.19
C TYR A 313 16.34 26.46 1.83
N VAL A 314 15.01 26.56 1.65
CA VAL A 314 14.36 26.27 0.38
C VAL A 314 14.69 27.31 -0.69
N LEU A 315 14.69 28.58 -0.34
CA LEU A 315 15.05 29.67 -1.26
C LEU A 315 16.52 29.65 -1.70
N ALA A 316 17.38 28.98 -0.93
CA ALA A 316 18.77 28.69 -1.32
C ALA A 316 18.89 27.55 -2.35
N GLY A 317 17.77 27.01 -2.85
CA GLY A 317 17.73 25.95 -3.86
C GLY A 317 17.67 24.55 -3.30
N ASN A 318 17.30 24.38 -2.03
CA ASN A 318 17.12 23.09 -1.37
C ASN A 318 15.65 22.71 -1.28
N THR A 319 15.37 21.48 -0.83
CA THR A 319 14.03 21.00 -0.53
C THR A 319 13.87 20.57 0.92
N VAL A 320 12.67 20.72 1.43
CA VAL A 320 12.26 20.22 2.75
C VAL A 320 11.26 19.10 2.55
N THR A 321 11.45 17.96 3.24
CA THR A 321 10.57 16.81 3.12
C THR A 321 10.16 16.30 4.49
N GLY A 322 8.84 16.30 4.75
CA GLY A 322 8.25 15.71 5.95
C GLY A 322 8.71 16.34 7.27
N GLU A 323 9.10 17.63 7.29
CA GLU A 323 9.45 18.34 8.51
C GLU A 323 8.24 18.47 9.42
N ARG A 324 8.38 18.09 10.70
CA ARG A 324 7.30 18.21 11.69
C ARG A 324 7.22 19.62 12.22
N ILE A 325 6.06 20.24 12.08
CA ILE A 325 5.79 21.59 12.58
C ILE A 325 4.54 21.56 13.45
N GLN A 326 4.62 22.24 14.58
CA GLN A 326 3.46 22.55 15.40
C GLN A 326 2.74 23.75 14.78
N ARG A 327 1.42 23.74 14.78
CA ARG A 327 0.60 24.87 14.32
C ARG A 327 -0.32 25.37 15.42
N LEU A 328 -0.43 26.67 15.52
CA LEU A 328 -1.50 27.34 16.29
C LEU A 328 -2.65 27.64 15.31
N CYS A 329 -3.82 27.09 15.57
CA CYS A 329 -5.02 27.33 14.76
C CYS A 329 -5.70 28.62 15.21
N LYS A 330 -6.54 29.19 14.35
CA LYS A 330 -7.31 30.43 14.64
C LYS A 330 -8.26 30.30 15.84
N ASP A 331 -8.72 29.10 16.17
CA ASP A 331 -9.53 28.81 17.35
C ASP A 331 -8.71 28.62 18.65
N GLY A 332 -7.39 28.82 18.58
CA GLY A 332 -6.45 28.63 19.69
C GLY A 332 -6.05 27.18 19.93
N SER A 333 -6.56 26.21 19.15
CA SER A 333 -6.12 24.82 19.25
C SER A 333 -4.75 24.60 18.66
N ILE A 334 -4.02 23.63 19.21
CA ILE A 334 -2.70 23.23 18.74
C ILE A 334 -2.88 21.97 17.89
N GLY A 335 -2.28 21.95 16.71
CA GLY A 335 -2.19 20.79 15.86
C GLY A 335 -0.75 20.56 15.40
N TYR A 336 -0.53 19.39 14.80
CA TYR A 336 0.77 19.02 14.24
C TYR A 336 0.61 18.65 12.78
N HIS A 337 1.56 19.07 11.95
CA HIS A 337 1.59 18.67 10.54
C HIS A 337 3.02 18.44 10.07
N THR A 338 3.17 17.66 9.01
CA THR A 338 4.42 17.59 8.25
C THR A 338 4.36 18.59 7.11
N VAL A 339 5.50 19.25 6.83
CA VAL A 339 5.70 20.14 5.69
C VAL A 339 6.67 19.50 4.73
N SER A 340 6.32 19.52 3.45
CA SER A 340 7.24 19.28 2.34
C SER A 340 7.13 20.45 1.38
N ALA A 341 8.26 21.04 1.02
CA ALA A 341 8.31 22.25 0.20
C ALA A 341 9.53 22.27 -0.71
N THR A 342 9.34 22.86 -1.89
CA THR A 342 10.38 23.10 -2.89
C THR A 342 10.28 24.53 -3.43
N TYR A 343 11.34 25.03 -4.02
CA TYR A 343 11.33 26.32 -4.67
C TYR A 343 10.69 26.25 -6.04
N PHE A 344 10.17 27.38 -6.53
CA PHE A 344 9.76 27.53 -7.92
C PHE A 344 10.47 28.73 -8.57
N LYS A 345 10.61 28.65 -9.90
CA LYS A 345 11.37 29.63 -10.71
C LYS A 345 10.43 30.36 -11.65
N ASP A 346 10.81 31.57 -12.01
CA ASP A 346 10.18 32.31 -13.11
C ASP A 346 10.67 31.83 -14.49
N ALA A 347 10.18 32.49 -15.54
CA ALA A 347 10.55 32.18 -16.93
C ALA A 347 12.06 32.37 -17.21
N ASP A 348 12.73 33.18 -16.42
CA ASP A 348 14.17 33.47 -16.55
C ASP A 348 15.03 32.51 -15.68
N GLY A 349 14.42 31.52 -15.05
CA GLY A 349 15.09 30.51 -14.23
C GLY A 349 15.49 30.98 -12.83
N LYS A 350 15.05 32.17 -12.39
CA LYS A 350 15.34 32.73 -11.06
C LYS A 350 14.31 32.21 -10.03
N ILE A 351 14.79 31.85 -8.85
CA ILE A 351 13.92 31.46 -7.73
C ILE A 351 13.11 32.67 -7.28
N VAL A 352 11.78 32.56 -7.29
CA VAL A 352 10.85 33.65 -6.96
C VAL A 352 9.95 33.32 -5.76
N GLY A 353 10.00 32.10 -5.28
CA GLY A 353 9.26 31.67 -4.10
C GLY A 353 9.40 30.17 -3.85
N LEU A 354 8.58 29.67 -2.94
CA LEU A 354 8.47 28.26 -2.67
C LEU A 354 6.99 27.81 -2.62
N GLU A 355 6.78 26.57 -2.96
CA GLU A 355 5.48 25.91 -2.85
C GLU A 355 5.62 24.60 -2.12
N GLY A 356 4.56 24.15 -1.49
CA GLY A 356 4.60 22.93 -0.73
C GLY A 356 3.24 22.45 -0.28
N PHE A 357 3.27 21.38 0.47
CA PHE A 357 2.06 20.79 1.03
C PHE A 357 2.26 20.40 2.49
N ILE A 358 1.15 20.35 3.21
CA ILE A 358 1.08 19.97 4.61
C ILE A 358 0.10 18.82 4.81
N ILE A 359 0.43 17.92 5.73
CA ILE A 359 -0.41 16.78 6.11
C ILE A 359 -0.59 16.80 7.62
N ASP A 360 -1.83 16.68 8.06
CA ASP A 360 -2.16 16.61 9.49
C ASP A 360 -1.65 15.29 10.10
N ILE A 361 -0.88 15.42 11.16
CA ILE A 361 -0.36 14.31 11.96
C ILE A 361 -0.76 14.45 13.45
N THR A 362 -1.74 15.28 13.76
CA THR A 362 -2.14 15.58 15.14
C THR A 362 -2.47 14.32 15.92
N HIS A 363 -3.34 13.46 15.39
CA HIS A 363 -3.71 12.18 16.02
C HIS A 363 -2.53 11.22 16.18
N GLN A 364 -1.56 11.25 15.27
CA GLN A 364 -0.37 10.43 15.38
C GLN A 364 0.51 10.89 16.55
N VAL A 365 0.72 12.21 16.67
CA VAL A 365 1.53 12.79 17.77
C VAL A 365 0.85 12.60 19.11
N GLU A 366 -0.48 12.74 19.18
CA GLU A 366 -1.25 12.46 20.40
C GLU A 366 -1.12 11.02 20.84
N ALA A 367 -1.21 10.06 19.91
CA ALA A 367 -1.02 8.64 20.18
C ALA A 367 0.43 8.30 20.62
N GLU A 368 1.44 8.93 19.99
CA GLU A 368 2.85 8.80 20.41
C GLU A 368 3.04 9.30 21.86
N ASN A 369 2.46 10.45 22.18
CA ASN A 369 2.54 11.04 23.53
C ASN A 369 1.79 10.21 24.59
N GLU A 370 0.68 9.55 24.26
CA GLU A 370 0.00 8.64 25.18
C GLU A 370 0.80 7.37 25.44
N LEU A 371 1.42 6.80 24.42
CA LEU A 371 2.30 5.65 24.56
C LEU A 371 3.52 5.96 25.46
N ASP A 372 4.10 7.14 25.32
CA ASP A 372 5.23 7.58 26.16
C ASP A 372 4.83 7.82 27.64
N LYS A 373 3.57 8.18 27.88
CA LYS A 373 3.04 8.29 29.26
C LYS A 373 2.80 6.94 29.93
N VAL A 374 2.47 5.90 29.17
CA VAL A 374 2.24 4.55 29.67
C VAL A 374 3.57 3.80 29.86
N ALA A 375 4.63 4.20 29.17
CA ALA A 375 5.97 3.59 29.26
C ALA A 375 6.85 4.17 30.39
N LYS A 376 6.41 5.26 31.03
CA LYS A 376 7.02 5.84 32.26
C LYS A 376 6.23 5.46 33.50
#